data_09f73646ad168e64912e8d63a4927d78
#
_entry.id   09f73646ad168e64912e8d63a4927d78
#
_cell.length_a   1.000
_cell.length_b   1.000
_cell.length_c   1.000
_cell.angle_alpha   90.00
_cell.angle_beta   90.00
_cell.angle_gamma   90.00
#
_symmetry.space_group_name_H-M   'P 1'
#
loop_
_entity.id
_entity.type
_entity.pdbx_description
1 polymer ?
#
loop_
_entity_poly.entity_id
_entity_poly.type
_entity_poly.pdbx_seq_one_letter_code
_entity_poly.pdbx_strand_id
1 'polypeptide(L)'
;IAVAGGPRLTFGYVETVEKLYSIEAPRRARYIRTVLSELQRVASHLLWLGTHAADLGALTVLLFGLRERELVLDLFEEYCGARLTYNTMRIGGQPVDVPPGWDKKVLAFCDVQESKLPEYEQLLTGNRIFIKRTKDIGVITAADAIGVSLCGPPLRASGVYRDVRKDE
;
A
#
# COMPACT_ATOMS: atom_id res chain seq x y z
N ILE A 1 -3.43 11.29 -3.43
CA ILE A 1 -3.58 9.99 -2.76
C ILE A 1 -4.61 9.12 -3.49
N ALA A 2 -5.73 9.67 -3.99
CA ALA A 2 -6.73 8.91 -4.74
C ALA A 2 -6.16 8.26 -6.02
N VAL A 3 -5.24 8.92 -6.72
CA VAL A 3 -4.57 8.40 -7.92
C VAL A 3 -3.74 7.15 -7.61
N ALA A 4 -3.18 7.05 -6.41
CA ALA A 4 -2.42 5.89 -5.98
C ALA A 4 -3.29 4.68 -5.57
N GLY A 5 -4.60 4.85 -5.45
CA GLY A 5 -5.55 3.80 -5.01
C GLY A 5 -6.35 3.10 -6.12
N GLY A 6 -6.12 3.44 -7.40
CA GLY A 6 -6.93 2.97 -8.53
C GLY A 6 -7.25 1.47 -8.56
N PRO A 7 -6.28 0.56 -8.52
CA PRO A 7 -6.55 -0.88 -8.58
C PRO A 7 -7.33 -1.43 -7.39
N ARG A 8 -7.14 -0.87 -6.20
CA ARG A 8 -7.85 -1.32 -5.00
C ARG A 8 -9.33 -0.94 -5.04
N LEU A 9 -9.65 0.24 -5.56
CA LEU A 9 -11.04 0.64 -5.78
C LEU A 9 -11.69 -0.25 -6.85
N THR A 10 -10.99 -0.53 -7.94
CA THR A 10 -11.46 -1.46 -8.98
C THR A 10 -11.63 -2.86 -8.41
N PHE A 11 -10.74 -3.33 -7.52
CA PHE A 11 -10.85 -4.62 -6.86
C PHE A 11 -12.14 -4.71 -6.02
N GLY A 12 -12.40 -3.73 -5.16
CA GLY A 12 -13.63 -3.70 -4.35
C GLY A 12 -14.90 -3.67 -5.23
N TYR A 13 -14.89 -2.92 -6.34
CA TYR A 13 -15.99 -2.93 -7.29
C TYR A 13 -16.19 -4.31 -7.92
N VAL A 14 -15.11 -4.91 -8.41
CA VAL A 14 -15.16 -6.25 -9.07
C VAL A 14 -15.68 -7.31 -8.09
N GLU A 15 -15.16 -7.36 -6.87
CA GLU A 15 -15.64 -8.30 -5.84
C GLU A 15 -17.10 -8.09 -5.47
N THR A 16 -17.55 -6.84 -5.40
CA THR A 16 -18.95 -6.52 -5.12
C THR A 16 -19.86 -7.05 -6.23
N VAL A 17 -19.48 -6.86 -7.50
CA VAL A 17 -20.23 -7.38 -8.64
C VAL A 17 -20.20 -8.91 -8.67
N GLU A 18 -19.04 -9.53 -8.44
CA GLU A 18 -18.89 -10.99 -8.37
C GLU A 18 -19.80 -11.57 -7.28
N LYS A 19 -19.83 -10.97 -6.10
CA LYS A 19 -20.71 -11.38 -5.01
C LYS A 19 -22.19 -11.23 -5.37
N LEU A 20 -22.57 -10.12 -6.02
CA LEU A 20 -23.95 -9.86 -6.44
C LEU A 20 -24.47 -10.90 -7.45
N TYR A 21 -23.63 -11.29 -8.40
CA TYR A 21 -23.97 -12.24 -9.46
C TYR A 21 -23.54 -13.69 -9.17
N SER A 22 -23.00 -13.97 -7.98
CA SER A 22 -22.48 -15.29 -7.60
C SER A 22 -21.42 -15.84 -8.57
N ILE A 23 -20.56 -14.95 -9.07
CA ILE A 23 -19.47 -15.31 -9.99
C ILE A 23 -18.23 -15.65 -9.15
N GLU A 24 -17.69 -16.86 -9.31
CA GLU A 24 -16.45 -17.27 -8.67
C GLU A 24 -15.25 -17.02 -9.57
N ALA A 25 -14.32 -16.18 -9.12
CA ALA A 25 -13.03 -16.00 -9.78
C ALA A 25 -12.12 -17.21 -9.53
N PRO A 26 -11.36 -17.71 -10.55
CA PRO A 26 -10.40 -18.80 -10.39
C PRO A 26 -9.41 -18.52 -9.26
N ARG A 27 -9.02 -19.58 -8.53
CA ARG A 27 -8.09 -19.46 -7.39
C ARG A 27 -6.82 -18.70 -7.75
N ARG A 28 -6.21 -18.99 -8.92
CA ARG A 28 -5.00 -18.30 -9.39
C ARG A 28 -5.24 -16.80 -9.56
N ALA A 29 -6.36 -16.40 -10.15
CA ALA A 29 -6.72 -14.98 -10.33
C ALA A 29 -6.87 -14.26 -8.98
N ARG A 30 -7.44 -14.91 -7.97
CA ARG A 30 -7.56 -14.34 -6.61
C ARG A 30 -6.19 -14.07 -6.00
N TYR A 31 -5.23 -15.00 -6.11
CA TYR A 31 -3.86 -14.78 -5.63
C TYR A 31 -3.17 -13.63 -6.36
N ILE A 32 -3.28 -13.57 -7.69
CA ILE A 32 -2.69 -12.48 -8.48
C ILE A 32 -3.28 -11.13 -8.05
N ARG A 33 -4.60 -11.04 -7.89
CA ARG A 33 -5.27 -9.81 -7.39
C ARG A 33 -4.75 -9.38 -6.03
N THR A 34 -4.54 -10.34 -5.11
CA THR A 34 -4.00 -10.05 -3.78
C THR A 34 -2.58 -9.49 -3.89
N VAL A 35 -1.70 -10.14 -4.66
CA VAL A 35 -0.33 -9.66 -4.86
C VAL A 35 -0.32 -8.24 -5.45
N LEU A 36 -1.09 -7.98 -6.51
CA LEU A 36 -1.17 -6.67 -7.13
C LEU A 36 -1.72 -5.60 -6.15
N SER A 37 -2.71 -5.96 -5.34
CA SER A 37 -3.28 -5.05 -4.33
C SER A 37 -2.28 -4.71 -3.23
N GLU A 38 -1.48 -5.67 -2.80
CA GLU A 38 -0.45 -5.44 -1.78
C GLU A 38 0.75 -4.67 -2.33
N LEU A 39 1.20 -4.95 -3.54
CA LEU A 39 2.22 -4.14 -4.23
C LEU A 39 1.76 -2.68 -4.37
N GLN A 40 0.49 -2.46 -4.75
CA GLN A 40 -0.09 -1.13 -4.80
C GLN A 40 -0.13 -0.47 -3.42
N ARG A 41 -0.41 -1.23 -2.36
CA ARG A 41 -0.37 -0.72 -0.99
C ARG A 41 1.03 -0.24 -0.63
N VAL A 42 2.06 -1.04 -0.92
CA VAL A 42 3.46 -0.67 -0.68
C VAL A 42 3.82 0.60 -1.46
N ALA A 43 3.52 0.66 -2.76
CA ALA A 43 3.77 1.85 -3.59
C ALA A 43 3.08 3.12 -3.06
N SER A 44 1.85 2.97 -2.55
CA SER A 44 1.08 4.06 -1.94
C SER A 44 1.68 4.50 -0.60
N HIS A 45 2.12 3.56 0.22
CA HIS A 45 2.75 3.87 1.52
C HIS A 45 4.11 4.55 1.35
N LEU A 46 4.92 4.14 0.37
CA LEU A 46 6.19 4.79 0.05
C LEU A 46 5.98 6.26 -0.39
N LEU A 47 4.98 6.51 -1.23
CA LEU A 47 4.62 7.87 -1.63
C LEU A 47 4.12 8.69 -0.45
N TRP A 48 3.19 8.15 0.35
CA TRP A 48 2.66 8.82 1.52
C TRP A 48 3.76 9.16 2.53
N LEU A 49 4.61 8.19 2.87
CA LEU A 49 5.69 8.39 3.83
C LEU A 49 6.66 9.48 3.34
N GLY A 50 7.01 9.44 2.06
CA GLY A 50 7.90 10.42 1.45
C GLY A 50 7.33 11.84 1.46
N THR A 51 6.07 12.02 1.02
CA THR A 51 5.41 13.33 0.99
C THR A 51 5.20 13.88 2.40
N HIS A 52 4.74 13.06 3.34
CA HIS A 52 4.57 13.46 4.74
C HIS A 52 5.90 13.88 5.38
N ALA A 53 6.96 13.13 5.13
CA ALA A 53 8.29 13.48 5.61
C ALA A 53 8.81 14.79 4.98
N ALA A 54 8.55 15.02 3.70
CA ALA A 54 8.91 16.27 3.02
C ALA A 54 8.19 17.48 3.61
N ASP A 55 6.90 17.38 3.93
CA ASP A 55 6.13 18.42 4.61
C ASP A 55 6.72 18.77 5.99
N LEU A 56 7.32 17.80 6.65
CA LEU A 56 8.04 17.97 7.91
C LEU A 56 9.51 18.39 7.74
N GLY A 57 9.96 18.63 6.49
CA GLY A 57 11.30 19.09 6.16
C GLY A 57 12.34 17.99 5.92
N ALA A 58 11.93 16.71 5.82
CA ALA A 58 12.80 15.57 5.53
C ALA A 58 12.71 15.13 4.05
N LEU A 59 13.08 16.01 3.12
CA LEU A 59 12.97 15.80 1.67
C LEU A 59 13.71 14.53 1.18
N THR A 60 14.82 14.17 1.81
CA THR A 60 15.59 12.97 1.45
C THR A 60 14.74 11.70 1.51
N VAL A 61 13.81 11.60 2.47
CA VAL A 61 12.91 10.45 2.62
C VAL A 61 11.97 10.32 1.42
N LEU A 62 11.52 11.45 0.85
CA LEU A 62 10.72 11.44 -0.38
C LEU A 62 11.50 10.83 -1.55
N LEU A 63 12.76 11.24 -1.73
CA LEU A 63 13.61 10.72 -2.81
C LEU A 63 13.85 9.21 -2.66
N PHE A 64 14.06 8.73 -1.44
CA PHE A 64 14.21 7.31 -1.17
C PHE A 64 12.91 6.54 -1.40
N GLY A 65 11.79 7.07 -0.92
CA GLY A 65 10.47 6.46 -1.17
C GLY A 65 10.14 6.35 -2.65
N LEU A 66 10.49 7.36 -3.45
CA LEU A 66 10.32 7.31 -4.90
C LEU A 66 11.25 6.29 -5.56
N ARG A 67 12.48 6.14 -5.07
CA ARG A 67 13.45 5.14 -5.57
C ARG A 67 12.90 3.71 -5.43
N GLU A 68 12.44 3.32 -4.25
CA GLU A 68 11.85 1.99 -4.04
C GLU A 68 10.50 1.84 -4.75
N ARG A 69 9.72 2.93 -4.84
CA ARG A 69 8.45 2.92 -5.56
C ARG A 69 8.62 2.64 -7.05
N GLU A 70 9.70 3.12 -7.68
CA GLU A 70 10.00 2.82 -9.08
C GLU A 70 10.11 1.31 -9.34
N LEU A 71 10.72 0.54 -8.43
CA LEU A 71 10.79 -0.92 -8.55
C LEU A 71 9.40 -1.58 -8.60
N VAL A 72 8.44 -1.06 -7.85
CA VAL A 72 7.05 -1.54 -7.91
C VAL A 72 6.39 -1.15 -9.23
N LEU A 73 6.64 0.07 -9.72
CA LEU A 73 6.08 0.52 -10.99
C LEU A 73 6.61 -0.30 -12.17
N ASP A 74 7.88 -0.72 -12.14
CA ASP A 74 8.47 -1.61 -13.14
C ASP A 74 7.78 -2.99 -13.14
N LEU A 75 7.46 -3.52 -11.96
CA LEU A 75 6.69 -4.76 -11.84
C LEU A 75 5.28 -4.63 -12.44
N PHE A 76 4.61 -3.49 -12.26
CA PHE A 76 3.31 -3.23 -12.87
C PHE A 76 3.42 -3.04 -14.39
N GLU A 77 4.42 -2.31 -14.86
CA GLU A 77 4.66 -2.11 -16.29
C GLU A 77 4.92 -3.46 -17.00
N GLU A 78 5.72 -4.32 -16.41
CA GLU A 78 5.96 -5.67 -16.95
C GLU A 78 4.68 -6.52 -16.97
N TYR A 79 3.82 -6.40 -15.95
CA TYR A 79 2.60 -7.18 -15.86
C TYR A 79 1.50 -6.69 -16.82
N CYS A 80 1.27 -5.38 -16.90
CA CYS A 80 0.10 -4.82 -17.62
C CYS A 80 0.41 -3.66 -18.57
N GLY A 81 1.67 -3.31 -18.76
CA GLY A 81 2.10 -2.22 -19.65
C GLY A 81 1.83 -0.81 -19.11
N ALA A 82 1.39 -0.66 -17.86
CA ALA A 82 1.07 0.63 -17.28
C ALA A 82 1.72 0.83 -15.91
N ARG A 83 2.21 2.06 -15.66
CA ARG A 83 2.91 2.41 -14.42
C ARG A 83 2.00 3.04 -13.35
N LEU A 84 0.88 3.65 -13.72
CA LEU A 84 0.01 4.38 -12.79
C LEU A 84 -1.45 3.96 -12.85
N THR A 85 -2.09 4.05 -13.99
CA THR A 85 -3.52 3.80 -14.17
C THR A 85 -3.78 2.39 -14.71
N TYR A 86 -3.20 1.40 -14.05
CA TYR A 86 -3.33 0.01 -14.49
C TYR A 86 -4.73 -0.54 -14.25
N ASN A 87 -5.28 -1.15 -15.29
CA ASN A 87 -6.58 -1.78 -15.29
C ASN A 87 -6.41 -3.30 -15.35
N THR A 88 -6.08 -3.90 -14.22
CA THR A 88 -5.73 -5.31 -14.10
C THR A 88 -6.83 -6.18 -13.55
N MET A 89 -7.92 -5.58 -13.05
CA MET A 89 -9.03 -6.33 -12.46
C MET A 89 -10.18 -6.49 -13.45
N ARG A 90 -10.70 -7.70 -13.61
CA ARG A 90 -11.87 -8.01 -14.45
C ARG A 90 -12.86 -8.84 -13.64
N ILE A 91 -14.13 -8.67 -13.88
CA ILE A 91 -15.17 -9.53 -13.31
C ILE A 91 -14.93 -10.96 -13.80
N GLY A 92 -14.88 -11.92 -12.90
CA GLY A 92 -14.59 -13.33 -13.17
C GLY A 92 -13.11 -13.69 -13.29
N GLY A 93 -12.15 -12.74 -13.14
CA GLY A 93 -10.72 -13.10 -13.19
C GLY A 93 -9.76 -11.96 -13.46
N GLN A 94 -8.75 -12.25 -14.25
CA GLN A 94 -7.68 -11.34 -14.68
C GLN A 94 -7.60 -11.29 -16.21
N PRO A 95 -7.21 -10.17 -16.83
CA PRO A 95 -7.12 -10.06 -18.29
C PRO A 95 -5.99 -10.91 -18.88
N VAL A 96 -4.91 -11.06 -18.12
CA VAL A 96 -3.69 -11.82 -18.51
C VAL A 96 -3.12 -12.55 -17.29
N ASP A 97 -2.36 -13.60 -17.53
CA ASP A 97 -1.58 -14.26 -16.48
C ASP A 97 -0.25 -13.52 -16.25
N VAL A 98 0.42 -13.81 -15.15
CA VAL A 98 1.72 -13.22 -14.83
C VAL A 98 2.80 -13.70 -15.81
N PRO A 99 3.72 -12.82 -16.24
CA PRO A 99 4.85 -13.21 -17.08
C PRO A 99 5.73 -14.26 -16.40
N PRO A 100 6.41 -15.14 -17.16
CA PRO A 100 7.33 -16.11 -16.59
C PRO A 100 8.41 -15.47 -15.72
N GLY A 101 8.56 -15.93 -14.48
CA GLY A 101 9.56 -15.41 -13.54
C GLY A 101 9.21 -14.08 -12.86
N TRP A 102 8.05 -13.51 -13.13
CA TRP A 102 7.58 -12.28 -12.47
C TRP A 102 7.42 -12.46 -10.95
N ASP A 103 6.98 -13.62 -10.51
CA ASP A 103 6.88 -13.99 -9.10
C ASP A 103 8.23 -13.90 -8.37
N LYS A 104 9.32 -14.34 -9.01
CA LYS A 104 10.68 -14.23 -8.46
C LYS A 104 11.12 -12.76 -8.34
N LYS A 105 10.73 -11.91 -9.30
CA LYS A 105 11.01 -10.47 -9.24
C LYS A 105 10.27 -9.81 -8.10
N VAL A 106 9.01 -10.20 -7.85
CA VAL A 106 8.24 -9.72 -6.69
C VAL A 106 8.92 -10.11 -5.38
N LEU A 107 9.37 -11.35 -5.24
CA LEU A 107 10.11 -11.79 -4.06
C LEU A 107 11.41 -11.02 -3.88
N ALA A 108 12.19 -10.85 -4.94
CA ALA A 108 13.42 -10.05 -4.88
C ALA A 108 13.15 -8.59 -4.48
N PHE A 109 12.04 -8.01 -4.95
CA PHE A 109 11.59 -6.68 -4.49
C PHE A 109 11.28 -6.68 -2.99
N CYS A 110 10.61 -7.70 -2.47
CA CYS A 110 10.32 -7.81 -1.03
C CYS A 110 11.60 -7.84 -0.20
N ASP A 111 12.62 -8.61 -0.61
CA ASP A 111 13.91 -8.68 0.07
C ASP A 111 14.62 -7.31 0.05
N VAL A 112 14.59 -6.61 -1.08
CA VAL A 112 15.15 -5.25 -1.19
C VAL A 112 14.40 -4.31 -0.25
N GLN A 113 13.07 -4.31 -0.27
CA GLN A 113 12.26 -3.44 0.55
C GLN A 113 12.49 -3.67 2.05
N GLU A 114 12.57 -4.93 2.48
CA GLU A 114 12.86 -5.28 3.87
C GLU A 114 14.23 -4.76 4.31
N SER A 115 15.25 -4.91 3.45
CA SER A 115 16.60 -4.40 3.72
C SER A 115 16.68 -2.86 3.87
N LYS A 116 15.69 -2.13 3.32
CA LYS A 116 15.63 -0.66 3.36
C LYS A 116 14.86 -0.10 4.56
N LEU A 117 14.08 -0.90 5.27
CA LEU A 117 13.34 -0.43 6.44
C LEU A 117 14.20 0.26 7.50
N PRO A 118 15.38 -0.27 7.89
CA PRO A 118 16.24 0.41 8.87
C PRO A 118 16.71 1.80 8.42
N GLU A 119 16.89 2.02 7.10
CA GLU A 119 17.27 3.32 6.56
C GLU A 119 16.16 4.37 6.82
N TYR A 120 14.89 4.01 6.60
CA TYR A 120 13.75 4.88 6.91
C TYR A 120 13.61 5.12 8.42
N GLU A 121 13.80 4.11 9.24
CA GLU A 121 13.76 4.26 10.69
C GLU A 121 14.83 5.24 11.18
N GLN A 122 16.05 5.14 10.69
CA GLN A 122 17.13 6.05 11.05
C GLN A 122 16.84 7.50 10.61
N LEU A 123 16.26 7.69 9.43
CA LEU A 123 15.95 9.01 8.87
C LEU A 123 14.77 9.70 9.55
N LEU A 124 13.81 8.95 10.08
CA LEU A 124 12.57 9.46 10.69
C LEU A 124 12.55 9.25 12.20
N THR A 125 12.30 8.04 12.66
CA THR A 125 12.11 7.76 14.09
C THR A 125 13.38 7.91 14.91
N GLY A 126 14.56 7.76 14.28
CA GLY A 126 15.86 8.06 14.85
C GLY A 126 16.28 9.55 14.79
N ASN A 127 15.55 10.37 14.03
CA ASN A 127 15.91 11.77 13.82
C ASN A 127 15.32 12.68 14.91
N ARG A 128 16.19 13.36 15.67
CA ARG A 128 15.78 14.25 16.77
C ARG A 128 14.90 15.43 16.30
N ILE A 129 15.09 15.94 15.09
CA ILE A 129 14.30 17.05 14.55
C ILE A 129 12.90 16.56 14.23
N PHE A 130 12.80 15.40 13.57
CA PHE A 130 11.51 14.77 13.25
C PHE A 130 10.72 14.46 14.52
N ILE A 131 11.37 13.83 15.53
CA ILE A 131 10.75 13.53 16.82
C ILE A 131 10.21 14.82 17.48
N LYS A 132 11.00 15.92 17.52
CA LYS A 132 10.55 17.19 18.10
C LYS A 132 9.37 17.83 17.37
N ARG A 133 9.20 17.54 16.09
CA ARG A 133 8.10 18.07 15.28
C ARG A 133 6.83 17.25 15.33
N THR A 134 6.92 16.00 15.78
CA THR A 134 5.79 15.03 15.73
C THR A 134 5.34 14.56 17.10
N LYS A 135 6.27 14.42 18.04
CA LYS A 135 5.95 13.89 19.37
C LYS A 135 4.96 14.78 20.11
N ASP A 136 3.91 14.18 20.63
CA ASP A 136 2.84 14.82 21.41
C ASP A 136 2.02 15.88 20.61
N ILE A 137 2.11 15.86 19.28
CA ILE A 137 1.35 16.75 18.40
C ILE A 137 0.24 15.95 17.69
N GLY A 138 -1.00 16.50 17.74
CA GLY A 138 -2.15 15.87 17.08
C GLY A 138 -2.58 14.54 17.71
N VAL A 139 -2.41 14.39 19.02
CA VAL A 139 -2.82 13.20 19.76
C VAL A 139 -4.33 13.07 19.73
N ILE A 140 -4.82 11.91 19.27
CA ILE A 140 -6.24 11.56 19.27
C ILE A 140 -6.43 10.44 20.30
N THR A 141 -7.36 10.64 21.23
CA THR A 141 -7.68 9.60 22.23
C THR A 141 -8.39 8.40 21.59
N ALA A 142 -8.33 7.23 22.23
CA ALA A 142 -9.03 6.05 21.75
C ALA A 142 -10.56 6.29 21.64
N ALA A 143 -11.15 7.03 22.56
CA ALA A 143 -12.58 7.37 22.54
C ALA A 143 -12.93 8.27 21.36
N ASP A 144 -12.14 9.32 21.10
CA ASP A 144 -12.37 10.21 19.97
C ASP A 144 -12.15 9.47 18.63
N ALA A 145 -11.11 8.63 18.55
CA ALA A 145 -10.83 7.83 17.37
C ALA A 145 -12.00 6.91 16.99
N ILE A 146 -12.63 6.28 17.99
CA ILE A 146 -13.84 5.47 17.78
C ILE A 146 -15.02 6.36 17.41
N GLY A 147 -15.20 7.48 18.10
CA GLY A 147 -16.30 8.41 17.88
C GLY A 147 -16.35 8.99 16.46
N VAL A 148 -15.19 9.26 15.86
CA VAL A 148 -15.08 9.72 14.46
C VAL A 148 -14.89 8.58 13.46
N SER A 149 -15.07 7.34 13.87
CA SER A 149 -14.99 6.15 13.03
C SER A 149 -13.64 5.99 12.31
N LEU A 150 -12.54 6.33 12.99
CA LEU A 150 -11.20 6.07 12.45
C LEU A 150 -10.97 4.57 12.22
N CYS A 151 -10.21 4.23 11.20
CA CYS A 151 -9.82 2.85 10.92
C CYS A 151 -8.36 2.76 10.48
N GLY A 152 -7.82 1.53 10.43
CA GLY A 152 -6.46 1.26 9.98
C GLY A 152 -5.36 1.80 10.92
N PRO A 153 -4.22 2.26 10.36
CA PRO A 153 -3.07 2.71 11.15
C PRO A 153 -3.36 3.84 12.15
N PRO A 154 -4.13 4.89 11.82
CA PRO A 154 -4.47 5.95 12.77
C PRO A 154 -5.23 5.44 13.99
N LEU A 155 -6.17 4.51 13.81
CA LEU A 155 -6.92 3.89 14.92
C LEU A 155 -5.99 3.09 15.84
N ARG A 156 -5.09 2.29 15.26
CA ARG A 156 -4.10 1.52 16.04
C ARG A 156 -3.09 2.42 16.74
N ALA A 157 -2.68 3.53 16.12
CA ALA A 157 -1.82 4.53 16.75
C ALA A 157 -2.51 5.22 17.94
N SER A 158 -3.84 5.30 17.94
CA SER A 158 -4.65 5.82 19.07
C SER A 158 -4.90 4.76 20.18
N GLY A 159 -4.24 3.60 20.11
CA GLY A 159 -4.32 2.54 21.13
C GLY A 159 -5.49 1.57 20.98
N VAL A 160 -6.26 1.64 19.89
CA VAL A 160 -7.35 0.70 19.60
C VAL A 160 -6.87 -0.40 18.67
N TYR A 161 -6.69 -1.60 19.19
CA TYR A 161 -6.20 -2.74 18.43
C TYR A 161 -7.32 -3.40 17.64
N ARG A 162 -7.60 -2.87 16.44
CA ARG A 162 -8.57 -3.44 15.50
C ARG A 162 -8.00 -3.49 14.10
N ASP A 163 -8.17 -4.62 13.42
CA ASP A 163 -7.81 -4.81 12.02
C ASP A 163 -8.99 -5.46 11.29
N VAL A 164 -9.67 -4.68 10.44
CA VAL A 164 -10.84 -5.12 9.67
C VAL A 164 -10.56 -6.38 8.83
N ARG A 165 -9.31 -6.58 8.40
CA ARG A 165 -8.89 -7.78 7.65
C ARG A 165 -8.94 -9.07 8.47
N LYS A 166 -9.12 -8.97 9.79
CA LYS A 166 -9.21 -10.10 10.70
C LYS A 166 -10.64 -10.31 11.22
N ASP A 167 -11.55 -9.38 10.91
CA ASP A 167 -12.94 -9.40 11.37
C ASP A 167 -13.85 -10.19 10.40
N GLU A 168 -13.35 -10.65 9.21
CA GLU A 168 -14.11 -11.39 8.19
C GLU A 168 -13.75 -12.88 8.15
#